data_4f30645732bbe50d94fb64e660ab6334
#
_entry.id   4f30645732bbe50d94fb64e660ab6334
#
_cell.length_a   1.000
_cell.length_b   1.000
_cell.length_c   1.000
_cell.angle_alpha   90.00
_cell.angle_beta   90.00
_cell.angle_gamma   90.00
#
_symmetry.space_group_name_H-M   'P 1'
#
loop_
_entity.id
_entity.type
_entity.pdbx_description
1 polymer ?
#
loop_
_entity_poly.entity_id
_entity_poly.type
_entity_poly.pdbx_seq_one_letter_code
_entity_poly.pdbx_strand_id
1 'polypeptide(L)'
;MDLKIISLSEDKTKELYGSEDCQKILSIYEDYYQKIGYNLPWVGYFVLRENQIVGCCGFTGQPKDGKVEIAYYTFKEFEGQGIASFSCKELISIANQTDPTVIITAKTVPEYNASTKILQNFRFTFSEIVQDEEIGDAWLWILDTGKTVSFDQC
;
A
#
# COMPACT_ATOMS: atom_id res chain seq x y z
N MET A 1 14.40 -2.34 -7.26
CA MET A 1 12.92 -2.34 -7.46
C MET A 1 12.41 -0.92 -7.57
N ASP A 2 11.36 -0.75 -8.35
CA ASP A 2 10.74 0.55 -8.57
C ASP A 2 9.23 0.47 -8.49
N LEU A 3 8.58 1.61 -8.27
CA LEU A 3 7.13 1.71 -8.35
C LEU A 3 6.72 2.36 -9.66
N LYS A 4 5.66 1.84 -10.26
CA LYS A 4 5.06 2.41 -11.47
C LYS A 4 3.61 2.73 -11.20
N ILE A 5 3.21 3.98 -11.36
CA ILE A 5 1.81 4.38 -11.14
C ILE A 5 0.87 3.54 -12.02
N ILE A 6 -0.19 3.03 -11.41
CA ILE A 6 -1.29 2.42 -12.16
C ILE A 6 -2.15 3.60 -12.59
N SER A 7 -2.02 4.00 -13.86
CA SER A 7 -2.69 5.20 -14.32
C SER A 7 -4.17 4.96 -14.59
N LEU A 8 -4.92 6.06 -14.68
CA LEU A 8 -6.35 6.00 -14.88
C LEU A 8 -6.73 5.30 -16.19
N SER A 9 -5.87 5.42 -17.21
CA SER A 9 -6.13 4.79 -18.49
C SER A 9 -4.90 4.02 -18.95
N GLU A 10 -4.72 2.82 -18.42
CA GLU A 10 -3.62 1.95 -18.81
C GLU A 10 -3.94 1.20 -20.10
N ASP A 11 -2.94 1.02 -20.94
CA ASP A 11 -3.07 0.16 -22.10
C ASP A 11 -2.82 -1.29 -21.65
N LYS A 12 -3.89 -2.02 -21.43
CA LYS A 12 -3.83 -3.38 -20.91
C LYS A 12 -3.20 -4.38 -21.88
N THR A 13 -2.99 -4.00 -23.13
CA THR A 13 -2.42 -4.89 -24.13
C THR A 13 -0.89 -4.89 -24.13
N LYS A 14 -0.25 -4.04 -23.35
CA LYS A 14 1.20 -4.01 -23.28
C LYS A 14 1.75 -5.33 -22.75
N GLU A 15 2.89 -5.73 -23.32
CA GLU A 15 3.55 -6.97 -22.92
C GLU A 15 3.87 -6.99 -21.43
N LEU A 16 4.21 -5.86 -20.85
CA LEU A 16 4.50 -5.72 -19.42
C LEU A 16 3.34 -6.26 -18.56
N TYR A 17 2.10 -6.11 -19.03
CA TYR A 17 0.91 -6.51 -18.29
C TYR A 17 0.38 -7.89 -18.70
N GLY A 18 1.23 -8.71 -19.31
CA GLY A 18 0.78 -9.98 -19.86
C GLY A 18 0.38 -11.05 -18.87
N SER A 19 0.81 -10.94 -17.62
CA SER A 19 0.46 -11.97 -16.64
C SER A 19 -1.00 -11.88 -16.23
N GLU A 20 -1.53 -13.01 -15.79
CA GLU A 20 -2.89 -13.09 -15.29
C GLU A 20 -3.09 -12.20 -14.07
N ASP A 21 -2.08 -12.17 -13.19
CA ASP A 21 -2.11 -11.31 -12.00
C ASP A 21 -2.22 -9.83 -12.38
N CYS A 22 -1.43 -9.38 -13.36
CA CYS A 22 -1.49 -7.99 -13.81
C CYS A 22 -2.85 -7.64 -14.40
N GLN A 23 -3.41 -8.53 -15.22
CA GLN A 23 -4.72 -8.28 -15.82
C GLN A 23 -5.80 -8.16 -14.74
N LYS A 24 -5.71 -8.98 -13.71
CA LYS A 24 -6.65 -8.93 -12.61
C LYS A 24 -6.56 -7.60 -11.85
N ILE A 25 -5.35 -7.15 -11.57
CA ILE A 25 -5.13 -5.87 -10.86
C ILE A 25 -5.62 -4.71 -11.71
N LEU A 26 -5.35 -4.70 -13.02
CA LEU A 26 -5.84 -3.64 -13.89
C LEU A 26 -7.37 -3.56 -13.88
N SER A 27 -8.03 -4.71 -13.90
CA SER A 27 -9.50 -4.76 -13.83
C SER A 27 -10.02 -4.23 -12.51
N ILE A 28 -9.39 -4.59 -11.41
CA ILE A 28 -9.77 -4.12 -10.09
C ILE A 28 -9.66 -2.60 -10.01
N TYR A 29 -8.57 -2.02 -10.51
CA TYR A 29 -8.35 -0.58 -10.41
C TYR A 29 -9.28 0.24 -11.29
N GLU A 30 -9.80 -0.31 -12.37
CA GLU A 30 -10.81 0.39 -13.17
C GLU A 30 -12.02 0.77 -12.31
N ASP A 31 -12.45 -0.16 -11.46
CA ASP A 31 -13.58 0.10 -10.58
C ASP A 31 -13.18 0.83 -9.32
N TYR A 32 -12.03 0.49 -8.80
CA TYR A 32 -11.56 1.02 -7.53
C TYR A 32 -11.34 2.53 -7.58
N TYR A 33 -10.76 3.04 -8.66
CA TYR A 33 -10.57 4.48 -8.80
C TYR A 33 -11.89 5.27 -8.87
N GLN A 34 -12.98 4.62 -9.24
CA GLN A 34 -14.28 5.28 -9.19
C GLN A 34 -14.73 5.49 -7.75
N LYS A 35 -14.27 4.62 -6.85
CA LYS A 35 -14.62 4.73 -5.43
C LYS A 35 -13.69 5.67 -4.68
N ILE A 36 -12.40 5.54 -4.88
CA ILE A 36 -11.41 6.28 -4.08
C ILE A 36 -10.90 7.54 -4.76
N GLY A 37 -11.19 7.73 -6.05
CA GLY A 37 -10.69 8.87 -6.80
C GLY A 37 -9.29 8.61 -7.35
N TYR A 38 -8.81 9.55 -8.16
CA TYR A 38 -7.47 9.46 -8.74
C TYR A 38 -6.74 10.77 -8.46
N ASN A 39 -6.13 10.86 -7.29
CA ASN A 39 -5.49 12.07 -6.80
C ASN A 39 -4.02 11.79 -6.49
N LEU A 40 -3.14 12.12 -7.42
CA LEU A 40 -1.71 11.86 -7.27
C LEU A 40 -1.15 12.56 -6.04
N PRO A 41 -0.29 11.93 -5.28
CA PRO A 41 0.27 10.57 -5.45
C PRO A 41 -0.53 9.48 -4.73
N TRP A 42 -1.75 9.77 -4.30
CA TRP A 42 -2.57 8.88 -3.46
C TRP A 42 -3.30 7.83 -4.32
N VAL A 43 -2.52 7.05 -5.08
CA VAL A 43 -3.02 6.11 -6.08
C VAL A 43 -2.39 4.74 -5.88
N GLY A 44 -2.69 3.82 -6.78
CA GLY A 44 -2.07 2.50 -6.80
C GLY A 44 -0.80 2.48 -7.64
N TYR A 45 0.07 1.54 -7.34
CA TYR A 45 1.35 1.38 -8.01
C TYR A 45 1.63 -0.09 -8.27
N PHE A 46 2.21 -0.39 -9.42
CA PHE A 46 2.81 -1.70 -9.63
C PHE A 46 4.23 -1.68 -9.07
N VAL A 47 4.69 -2.81 -8.57
CA VAL A 47 6.08 -2.98 -8.16
C VAL A 47 6.82 -3.66 -9.29
N LEU A 48 7.86 -2.99 -9.82
CA LEU A 48 8.69 -3.52 -10.88
C LEU A 48 10.02 -4.01 -10.34
N ARG A 49 10.45 -5.15 -10.84
CA ARG A 49 11.78 -5.69 -10.57
C ARG A 49 12.29 -6.30 -11.87
N GLU A 50 13.38 -5.74 -12.41
CA GLU A 50 13.99 -6.22 -13.66
C GLU A 50 12.97 -6.32 -14.80
N ASN A 51 12.22 -5.25 -15.02
CA ASN A 51 11.21 -5.16 -16.08
C ASN A 51 10.05 -6.14 -15.94
N GLN A 52 9.82 -6.64 -14.76
CA GLN A 52 8.72 -7.55 -14.48
C GLN A 52 7.89 -7.02 -13.33
N ILE A 53 6.58 -7.09 -13.44
CA ILE A 53 5.70 -6.70 -12.35
C ILE A 53 5.56 -7.86 -11.38
N VAL A 54 5.89 -7.62 -10.12
CA VAL A 54 5.92 -8.66 -9.09
C VAL A 54 4.90 -8.46 -7.97
N GLY A 55 4.19 -7.36 -7.99
CA GLY A 55 3.17 -7.06 -7.00
C GLY A 55 2.57 -5.69 -7.23
N CYS A 56 1.75 -5.26 -6.31
CA CYS A 56 1.18 -3.93 -6.34
C CYS A 56 1.04 -3.40 -4.92
N CYS A 57 0.89 -2.09 -4.81
CA CYS A 57 0.69 -1.45 -3.52
C CYS A 57 0.05 -0.09 -3.78
N GLY A 58 -0.36 0.60 -2.72
CA GLY A 58 -0.89 1.94 -2.92
C GLY A 58 -1.63 2.45 -1.72
N PHE A 59 -2.32 3.56 -1.96
CA PHE A 59 -3.14 4.21 -0.96
C PHE A 59 -4.61 3.90 -1.27
N THR A 60 -5.44 3.83 -0.24
CA THR A 60 -6.87 3.56 -0.43
C THR A 60 -7.65 4.84 -0.64
N GLY A 61 -7.02 5.87 -1.15
CA GLY A 61 -7.57 7.18 -1.45
C GLY A 61 -6.69 8.27 -0.87
N GLN A 62 -7.06 9.52 -1.09
CA GLN A 62 -6.30 10.64 -0.52
C GLN A 62 -6.56 10.73 0.98
N PRO A 63 -5.72 11.45 1.73
CA PRO A 63 -5.90 11.58 3.17
C PRO A 63 -7.28 12.11 3.53
N LYS A 64 -7.84 11.54 4.60
CA LYS A 64 -9.14 11.94 5.10
C LYS A 64 -8.99 12.05 6.62
N ASP A 65 -9.40 13.17 7.18
CA ASP A 65 -9.28 13.44 8.63
C ASP A 65 -7.84 13.25 9.12
N GLY A 66 -6.88 13.67 8.31
CA GLY A 66 -5.47 13.60 8.68
C GLY A 66 -4.83 12.22 8.57
N LYS A 67 -5.54 11.25 8.01
CA LYS A 67 -5.05 9.87 7.90
C LYS A 67 -5.09 9.35 6.48
N VAL A 68 -4.14 8.50 6.14
CA VAL A 68 -4.12 7.82 4.85
C VAL A 68 -3.81 6.34 5.07
N GLU A 69 -4.53 5.47 4.38
CA GLU A 69 -4.34 4.04 4.53
C GLU A 69 -3.51 3.49 3.38
N ILE A 70 -2.54 2.63 3.70
CA ILE A 70 -1.74 1.94 2.71
C ILE A 70 -2.14 0.47 2.63
N ALA A 71 -1.91 -0.12 1.46
CA ALA A 71 -2.11 -1.54 1.23
C ALA A 71 -1.02 -2.03 0.28
N TYR A 72 -0.65 -3.29 0.40
CA TYR A 72 0.35 -3.89 -0.49
C TYR A 72 0.05 -5.36 -0.71
N TYR A 73 0.40 -5.85 -1.88
CA TYR A 73 0.13 -7.22 -2.27
C TYR A 73 1.26 -7.73 -3.17
N THR A 74 1.89 -8.84 -2.77
CA THR A 74 2.92 -9.49 -3.56
C THR A 74 2.28 -10.66 -4.31
N PHE A 75 2.56 -10.79 -5.60
CA PHE A 75 2.05 -11.93 -6.36
C PHE A 75 2.65 -13.20 -5.78
N LYS A 76 1.84 -14.24 -5.70
CA LYS A 76 2.17 -15.46 -4.99
C LYS A 76 3.54 -16.04 -5.33
N GLU A 77 3.89 -16.06 -6.60
CA GLU A 77 5.16 -16.65 -7.04
C GLU A 77 6.39 -15.84 -6.60
N PHE A 78 6.19 -14.60 -6.12
CA PHE A 78 7.29 -13.73 -5.71
C PHE A 78 7.32 -13.49 -4.20
N GLU A 79 6.51 -14.21 -3.44
CA GLU A 79 6.48 -14.05 -1.98
C GLU A 79 7.83 -14.44 -1.35
N GLY A 80 8.12 -13.83 -0.23
CA GLY A 80 9.35 -14.13 0.50
C GLY A 80 10.60 -13.50 -0.07
N GLN A 81 10.46 -12.51 -0.93
CA GLN A 81 11.59 -11.86 -1.61
C GLN A 81 11.75 -10.38 -1.28
N GLY A 82 11.11 -9.90 -0.23
CA GLY A 82 11.27 -8.53 0.23
C GLY A 82 10.41 -7.50 -0.51
N ILE A 83 9.49 -7.94 -1.34
CA ILE A 83 8.67 -7.04 -2.15
C ILE A 83 7.68 -6.24 -1.30
N ALA A 84 7.04 -6.90 -0.34
CA ALA A 84 6.09 -6.21 0.54
C ALA A 84 6.80 -5.18 1.43
N SER A 85 7.99 -5.51 1.92
CA SER A 85 8.78 -4.56 2.71
C SER A 85 9.19 -3.35 1.88
N PHE A 86 9.61 -3.57 0.64
CA PHE A 86 9.94 -2.49 -0.29
C PHE A 86 8.70 -1.60 -0.51
N SER A 87 7.54 -2.21 -0.74
CA SER A 87 6.29 -1.49 -0.97
C SER A 87 5.94 -0.61 0.23
N CYS A 88 5.98 -1.17 1.41
CA CYS A 88 5.66 -0.45 2.64
C CYS A 88 6.60 0.76 2.81
N LYS A 89 7.88 0.54 2.64
CA LYS A 89 8.89 1.60 2.76
C LYS A 89 8.63 2.74 1.76
N GLU A 90 8.36 2.39 0.51
CA GLU A 90 8.13 3.40 -0.53
C GLU A 90 6.85 4.19 -0.28
N LEU A 91 5.78 3.53 0.14
CA LEU A 91 4.52 4.21 0.43
C LEU A 91 4.68 5.19 1.61
N ILE A 92 5.41 4.78 2.64
CA ILE A 92 5.70 5.67 3.77
C ILE A 92 6.47 6.91 3.28
N SER A 93 7.46 6.69 2.43
CA SER A 93 8.26 7.78 1.88
C SER A 93 7.42 8.74 1.04
N ILE A 94 6.57 8.23 0.17
CA ILE A 94 5.69 9.04 -0.66
C ILE A 94 4.76 9.88 0.23
N ALA A 95 4.15 9.27 1.24
CA ALA A 95 3.24 9.97 2.13
C ALA A 95 3.95 11.08 2.90
N ASN A 96 5.12 10.78 3.44
CA ASN A 96 5.87 11.76 4.22
C ASN A 96 6.38 12.94 3.40
N GLN A 97 6.76 12.68 2.17
CA GLN A 97 7.22 13.75 1.28
C GLN A 97 6.07 14.64 0.81
N THR A 98 4.89 14.05 0.68
CA THR A 98 3.72 14.78 0.19
C THR A 98 3.03 15.55 1.32
N ASP A 99 2.87 14.92 2.47
CA ASP A 99 2.23 15.52 3.64
C ASP A 99 2.89 14.98 4.90
N PRO A 100 3.90 15.67 5.43
CA PRO A 100 4.62 15.20 6.62
C PRO A 100 3.77 15.10 7.89
N THR A 101 2.59 15.67 7.90
CA THR A 101 1.71 15.61 9.07
C THR A 101 0.73 14.44 9.05
N VAL A 102 0.66 13.72 7.94
CA VAL A 102 -0.36 12.68 7.79
C VAL A 102 -0.03 11.48 8.69
N ILE A 103 -1.08 10.88 9.23
CA ILE A 103 -0.96 9.63 9.96
C ILE A 103 -1.21 8.51 8.97
N ILE A 104 -0.29 7.56 8.90
CA ILE A 104 -0.39 6.44 7.98
C ILE A 104 -1.00 5.25 8.69
N THR A 105 -2.00 4.61 8.08
CA THR A 105 -2.66 3.45 8.66
C THR A 105 -2.57 2.26 7.70
N ALA A 106 -2.80 1.07 8.23
CA ALA A 106 -2.89 -0.15 7.44
C ALA A 106 -3.83 -1.12 8.16
N LYS A 107 -4.50 -1.97 7.39
CA LYS A 107 -5.37 -3.01 7.95
C LYS A 107 -4.82 -4.38 7.62
N THR A 108 -4.96 -5.32 8.54
CA THR A 108 -4.57 -6.71 8.32
C THR A 108 -5.67 -7.63 8.82
N VAL A 109 -5.65 -8.89 8.39
CA VAL A 109 -6.48 -9.91 9.03
C VAL A 109 -6.05 -10.01 10.50
N PRO A 110 -6.95 -10.42 11.41
CA PRO A 110 -6.64 -10.42 12.86
C PRO A 110 -5.77 -11.60 13.27
N GLU A 111 -4.55 -11.62 12.78
CA GLU A 111 -3.58 -12.63 13.16
C GLU A 111 -2.16 -12.12 12.94
N TYR A 112 -1.20 -12.65 13.69
CA TYR A 112 0.20 -12.30 13.51
C TYR A 112 0.75 -13.15 12.36
N ASN A 113 1.24 -12.50 11.32
CA ASN A 113 1.74 -13.16 10.13
C ASN A 113 2.82 -12.29 9.46
N ALA A 114 3.18 -12.62 8.24
CA ALA A 114 4.20 -11.86 7.50
C ALA A 114 3.84 -10.38 7.35
N SER A 115 2.57 -10.07 7.06
CA SER A 115 2.12 -8.69 6.92
C SER A 115 2.25 -7.90 8.20
N THR A 116 1.82 -8.46 9.32
CA THR A 116 1.91 -7.76 10.61
C THR A 116 3.35 -7.57 11.04
N LYS A 117 4.23 -8.54 10.70
CA LYS A 117 5.64 -8.41 11.02
C LYS A 117 6.27 -7.26 10.25
N ILE A 118 5.92 -7.08 8.99
CA ILE A 118 6.41 -5.97 8.18
C ILE A 118 5.99 -4.64 8.81
N LEU A 119 4.72 -4.52 9.18
CA LEU A 119 4.22 -3.30 9.82
C LEU A 119 4.95 -3.01 11.12
N GLN A 120 5.16 -4.03 11.94
CA GLN A 120 5.91 -3.86 13.20
C GLN A 120 7.35 -3.43 12.94
N ASN A 121 7.99 -3.99 11.92
CA ASN A 121 9.36 -3.60 11.56
C ASN A 121 9.45 -2.14 11.15
N PHE A 122 8.40 -1.58 10.56
CA PHE A 122 8.35 -0.16 10.18
C PHE A 122 7.73 0.72 11.28
N ARG A 123 7.59 0.16 12.49
CA ARG A 123 7.13 0.87 13.68
C ARG A 123 5.65 1.26 13.70
N PHE A 124 4.84 0.55 12.95
CA PHE A 124 3.40 0.64 13.12
C PHE A 124 3.04 -0.03 14.43
N THR A 125 2.06 0.51 15.11
CA THR A 125 1.53 -0.08 16.33
C THR A 125 0.07 -0.48 16.13
N PHE A 126 -0.33 -1.57 16.76
CA PHE A 126 -1.72 -2.00 16.72
C PHE A 126 -2.58 -0.97 17.47
N SER A 127 -3.66 -0.56 16.85
CA SER A 127 -4.57 0.42 17.43
C SER A 127 -5.87 -0.21 17.93
N GLU A 128 -6.60 -0.85 17.06
CA GLU A 128 -7.92 -1.39 17.42
C GLU A 128 -8.43 -2.36 16.37
N ILE A 129 -9.50 -3.05 16.71
CA ILE A 129 -10.20 -3.90 15.76
C ILE A 129 -11.24 -3.04 15.05
N VAL A 130 -11.27 -3.08 13.73
CA VAL A 130 -12.24 -2.34 12.93
C VAL A 130 -12.98 -3.29 12.01
N GLN A 131 -14.07 -2.84 11.43
CA GLN A 131 -14.82 -3.63 10.44
C GLN A 131 -14.41 -3.24 9.05
N ASP A 132 -14.01 -4.21 8.26
CA ASP A 132 -13.64 -4.01 6.86
C ASP A 132 -14.65 -4.72 5.97
N GLU A 133 -15.00 -4.10 4.85
CA GLU A 133 -16.03 -4.66 3.95
C GLU A 133 -15.65 -6.01 3.38
N GLU A 134 -14.36 -6.24 3.16
CA GLU A 134 -13.92 -7.50 2.53
C GLU A 134 -13.59 -8.60 3.50
N ILE A 135 -12.96 -8.27 4.62
CA ILE A 135 -12.45 -9.31 5.53
C ILE A 135 -13.18 -9.40 6.85
N GLY A 136 -14.14 -8.51 7.09
CA GLY A 136 -14.86 -8.48 8.38
C GLY A 136 -14.00 -7.84 9.46
N ASP A 137 -13.73 -8.55 10.55
CA ASP A 137 -12.86 -8.02 11.62
C ASP A 137 -11.45 -7.84 11.07
N ALA A 138 -10.89 -6.67 11.25
CA ALA A 138 -9.54 -6.35 10.82
C ALA A 138 -8.79 -5.67 11.96
N TRP A 139 -7.49 -5.86 11.99
CA TRP A 139 -6.62 -5.12 12.91
C TRP A 139 -6.18 -3.84 12.21
N LEU A 140 -6.37 -2.70 12.89
CA LEU A 140 -5.90 -1.40 12.40
C LEU A 140 -4.54 -1.10 13.00
N TRP A 141 -3.58 -0.79 12.15
CA TRP A 141 -2.22 -0.42 12.53
C TRP A 141 -1.99 1.03 12.20
N ILE A 142 -1.27 1.74 13.06
CA ILE A 142 -1.03 3.18 12.88
C ILE A 142 0.45 3.51 13.01
N LEU A 143 0.91 4.34 12.08
CA LEU A 143 2.24 4.95 12.14
C LEU A 143 2.06 6.46 12.21
N ASP A 144 2.36 7.05 13.35
CA ASP A 144 2.30 8.50 13.50
C ASP A 144 3.67 9.09 13.24
N THR A 145 3.91 9.44 11.96
CA THR A 145 5.21 9.91 11.54
C THR A 145 5.55 11.29 12.07
N GLY A 146 4.54 12.11 12.35
CA GLY A 146 4.78 13.47 12.81
C GLY A 146 5.30 13.55 14.23
N LYS A 147 5.03 12.51 15.03
CA LYS A 147 5.42 12.54 16.42
C LYS A 147 6.65 11.77 16.72
N THR A 148 6.91 10.73 15.98
CA THR A 148 8.03 9.91 16.30
C THR A 148 9.34 10.61 16.16
N VAL A 149 9.38 11.63 15.39
CA VAL A 149 10.62 12.28 15.17
C VAL A 149 11.01 13.13 16.31
N SER A 150 10.05 13.71 16.94
CA SER A 150 10.39 14.72 17.90
C SER A 150 11.05 14.18 19.14
N PHE A 151 10.98 12.93 19.35
CA PHE A 151 11.45 12.54 20.46
C PHE A 151 12.54 11.91 20.40
N ASP A 152 12.57 11.45 19.45
CA ASP A 152 13.59 10.82 19.42
C ASP A 152 14.62 11.48 19.61
N GLN A 153 14.49 12.29 19.66
CA GLN A 153 15.44 12.82 19.83
C GLN A 153 15.76 13.02 20.81
N CYS A 154 15.26 12.84 20.93
CA CYS A 154 15.89 12.86 21.74
C CYS A 154 16.14 12.26 21.98
#